data_6566a66ba27c91a803b6fc0fcb6ac3af
#
_entry.id   6566a66ba27c91a803b6fc0fcb6ac3af
#
_cell.length_a   1.000
_cell.length_b   1.000
_cell.length_c   1.000
_cell.angle_alpha   90.00
_cell.angle_beta   90.00
_cell.angle_gamma   90.00
#
_symmetry.space_group_name_H-M   'P 1'
#
loop_
_entity.id
_entity.type
_entity.pdbx_description
1 polymer ?
#
loop_
_entity_poly.entity_id
_entity_poly.type
_entity_poly.pdbx_seq_one_letter_code
_entity_poly.pdbx_strand_id
1 'polypeptide(L)'
;MRVLVTGGAGFIGSNLIKRLVADGHEVSSIDDYSTGFLQNEVAGCKYIRANCMFLWSLPAEKYDVIFHLAALARIAPSFEKPSQTFDANVVGTQRILEYARTMNAKVVYAGSSSRWHDPASSPYATSKYMGEQLCKMYRKSFGSNTHIARFYNVYGPNEIVGGEYATVIGIWRQQVKNDQPISIVGDGEQRRDFTHVDDIVDGLIRIITTEFSHDDAWELGTGINYSVNQIYGFFKERFGSPCVHLPDRNGNYRTTLRKHDDALDYLDWKPRDQLREYIMGLDLQE
;
A
#
# COMPACT_ATOMS: atom_id res chain seq x y z
N MET A 1 -8.45 15.83 -14.49
CA MET A 1 -7.83 14.67 -15.16
C MET A 1 -8.77 13.49 -15.06
N ARG A 2 -8.67 12.55 -16.01
CA ARG A 2 -9.26 11.22 -15.89
C ARG A 2 -8.28 10.28 -15.24
N VAL A 3 -8.65 9.72 -14.11
CA VAL A 3 -7.77 8.91 -13.28
C VAL A 3 -8.34 7.51 -13.11
N LEU A 4 -7.50 6.50 -13.29
CA LEU A 4 -7.82 5.11 -12.97
C LEU A 4 -7.06 4.69 -11.71
N VAL A 5 -7.77 4.10 -10.75
CA VAL A 5 -7.17 3.49 -9.57
C VAL A 5 -7.44 1.99 -9.58
N THR A 6 -6.42 1.16 -9.67
CA THR A 6 -6.60 -0.28 -9.48
C THR A 6 -6.45 -0.62 -8.00
N GLY A 7 -7.30 -1.50 -7.48
CA GLY A 7 -7.36 -1.77 -6.04
C GLY A 7 -8.08 -0.66 -5.25
N GLY A 8 -9.06 0.02 -5.88
CA GLY A 8 -9.72 1.18 -5.29
C GLY A 8 -10.70 0.85 -4.17
N ALA A 9 -11.18 -0.39 -4.03
CA ALA A 9 -11.98 -0.85 -2.89
C ALA A 9 -11.09 -1.32 -1.71
N GLY A 10 -9.77 -1.28 -1.88
CA GLY A 10 -8.78 -1.59 -0.83
C GLY A 10 -8.51 -0.40 0.10
N PHE A 11 -7.65 -0.63 1.08
CA PHE A 11 -7.28 0.36 2.12
C PHE A 11 -6.75 1.67 1.52
N ILE A 12 -5.60 1.64 0.85
CA ILE A 12 -4.95 2.85 0.32
C ILE A 12 -5.77 3.41 -0.85
N GLY A 13 -6.30 2.53 -1.71
CA GLY A 13 -7.06 2.93 -2.90
C GLY A 13 -8.30 3.75 -2.58
N SER A 14 -9.08 3.36 -1.57
CA SER A 14 -10.29 4.09 -1.17
C SER A 14 -9.98 5.50 -0.62
N ASN A 15 -8.91 5.63 0.18
CA ASN A 15 -8.47 6.93 0.68
C ASN A 15 -7.94 7.83 -0.46
N LEU A 16 -7.20 7.25 -1.42
CA LEU A 16 -6.75 7.99 -2.60
C LEU A 16 -7.94 8.45 -3.46
N ILE A 17 -8.92 7.58 -3.72
CA ILE A 17 -10.12 7.92 -4.49
C ILE A 17 -10.89 9.03 -3.82
N LYS A 18 -11.09 8.97 -2.49
CA LYS A 18 -11.75 10.03 -1.72
C LYS A 18 -11.10 11.40 -1.96
N ARG A 19 -9.78 11.45 -1.94
CA ARG A 19 -9.01 12.69 -2.20
C ARG A 19 -9.13 13.13 -3.66
N LEU A 20 -8.99 12.23 -4.63
CA LEU A 20 -9.08 12.55 -6.06
C LEU A 20 -10.47 13.08 -6.45
N VAL A 21 -11.54 12.49 -5.92
CA VAL A 21 -12.91 12.97 -6.15
C VAL A 21 -13.11 14.34 -5.52
N ALA A 22 -12.61 14.57 -4.30
CA ALA A 22 -12.68 15.88 -3.63
C ALA A 22 -11.90 16.96 -4.39
N ASP A 23 -10.79 16.59 -5.03
CA ASP A 23 -9.99 17.50 -5.88
C ASP A 23 -10.61 17.69 -7.28
N GLY A 24 -11.80 17.15 -7.57
CA GLY A 24 -12.56 17.35 -8.80
C GLY A 24 -12.06 16.52 -10.01
N HIS A 25 -11.38 15.42 -9.78
CA HIS A 25 -10.98 14.51 -10.85
C HIS A 25 -12.11 13.56 -11.26
N GLU A 26 -12.14 13.14 -12.53
CA GLU A 26 -12.99 12.06 -13.03
C GLU A 26 -12.32 10.73 -12.71
N VAL A 27 -12.84 9.99 -11.71
CA VAL A 27 -12.17 8.81 -11.16
C VAL A 27 -12.93 7.54 -11.51
N SER A 28 -12.21 6.57 -12.05
CA SER A 28 -12.66 5.18 -12.19
C SER A 28 -11.79 4.24 -11.35
N SER A 29 -12.38 3.16 -10.87
CA SER A 29 -11.66 2.12 -10.13
C SER A 29 -11.87 0.76 -10.76
N ILE A 30 -10.80 -0.05 -10.77
CA ILE A 30 -10.86 -1.49 -11.07
C ILE A 30 -10.48 -2.24 -9.80
N ASP A 31 -11.36 -3.13 -9.36
CA ASP A 31 -11.12 -4.00 -8.21
C ASP A 31 -11.83 -5.35 -8.43
N ASP A 32 -11.20 -6.45 -8.05
CA ASP A 32 -11.82 -7.78 -8.10
C ASP A 32 -12.45 -8.18 -6.76
N TYR A 33 -12.28 -7.33 -5.75
CA TYR A 33 -12.75 -7.50 -4.37
C TYR A 33 -12.18 -8.74 -3.67
N SER A 34 -11.02 -9.22 -4.12
CA SER A 34 -10.32 -10.33 -3.45
C SER A 34 -9.83 -9.95 -2.04
N THR A 35 -9.47 -8.68 -1.83
CA THR A 35 -9.08 -8.11 -0.53
C THR A 35 -9.73 -6.74 -0.26
N GLY A 36 -10.40 -6.17 -1.24
CA GLY A 36 -11.19 -4.94 -1.14
C GLY A 36 -12.60 -5.21 -0.62
N PHE A 37 -13.26 -4.16 -0.13
CA PHE A 37 -14.60 -4.25 0.46
C PHE A 37 -15.55 -3.26 -0.22
N LEU A 38 -16.81 -3.69 -0.49
CA LEU A 38 -17.85 -2.81 -1.07
C LEU A 38 -18.10 -1.56 -0.23
N GLN A 39 -18.00 -1.67 1.08
CA GLN A 39 -18.17 -0.54 2.00
C GLN A 39 -17.10 0.56 1.86
N ASN A 40 -15.98 0.26 1.20
CA ASN A 40 -14.93 1.22 0.92
C ASN A 40 -15.15 1.99 -0.38
N GLU A 41 -16.22 1.69 -1.12
CA GLU A 41 -16.53 2.45 -2.33
C GLU A 41 -16.87 3.91 -2.01
N VAL A 42 -16.32 4.80 -2.80
CA VAL A 42 -16.45 6.25 -2.62
C VAL A 42 -17.46 6.80 -3.63
N ALA A 43 -18.44 7.54 -3.17
CA ALA A 43 -19.41 8.22 -4.03
C ALA A 43 -18.68 9.20 -5.00
N GLY A 44 -19.07 9.19 -6.26
CA GLY A 44 -18.42 9.99 -7.31
C GLY A 44 -17.31 9.25 -8.07
N CYS A 45 -16.95 8.04 -7.67
CA CYS A 45 -16.05 7.15 -8.43
C CYS A 45 -16.85 6.08 -9.17
N LYS A 46 -16.47 5.78 -10.40
CA LYS A 46 -17.04 4.68 -11.19
C LYS A 46 -16.28 3.39 -10.89
N TYR A 47 -16.91 2.45 -10.19
CA TYR A 47 -16.29 1.15 -9.90
C TYR A 47 -16.58 0.11 -10.99
N ILE A 48 -15.55 -0.62 -11.37
CA ILE A 48 -15.58 -1.69 -12.36
C ILE A 48 -15.05 -2.95 -11.70
N ARG A 49 -15.92 -3.95 -11.51
CA ARG A 49 -15.50 -5.23 -10.95
C ARG A 49 -14.79 -6.05 -12.01
N ALA A 50 -13.45 -6.02 -11.98
CA ALA A 50 -12.60 -6.70 -12.95
C ALA A 50 -11.24 -7.04 -12.34
N ASN A 51 -10.56 -8.04 -12.92
CA ASN A 51 -9.22 -8.43 -12.53
C ASN A 51 -8.19 -7.85 -13.51
N CYS A 52 -7.15 -7.21 -12.99
CA CYS A 52 -6.10 -6.54 -13.78
C CYS A 52 -5.32 -7.47 -14.72
N MET A 53 -5.38 -8.79 -14.52
CA MET A 53 -4.74 -9.75 -15.41
C MET A 53 -5.40 -9.83 -16.80
N PHE A 54 -6.65 -9.38 -16.93
CA PHE A 54 -7.44 -9.55 -18.14
C PHE A 54 -7.67 -8.22 -18.86
N LEU A 55 -6.83 -7.89 -19.86
CA LEU A 55 -6.91 -6.64 -20.60
C LEU A 55 -8.28 -6.39 -21.24
N TRP A 56 -8.98 -7.44 -21.68
CA TRP A 56 -10.33 -7.32 -22.28
C TRP A 56 -11.42 -6.90 -21.29
N SER A 57 -11.15 -7.02 -19.98
CA SER A 57 -12.07 -6.55 -18.93
C SER A 57 -11.82 -5.10 -18.52
N LEU A 58 -10.76 -4.47 -19.06
CA LEU A 58 -10.43 -3.08 -18.76
C LEU A 58 -11.27 -2.13 -19.61
N PRO A 59 -11.61 -0.94 -19.10
CA PRO A 59 -12.42 0.02 -19.85
C PRO A 59 -11.70 0.52 -21.10
N ALA A 60 -12.46 0.78 -22.17
CA ALA A 60 -11.91 1.35 -23.40
C ALA A 60 -11.62 2.86 -23.31
N GLU A 61 -11.94 3.47 -22.19
CA GLU A 61 -11.74 4.90 -21.91
C GLU A 61 -10.24 5.24 -21.79
N LYS A 62 -9.86 6.45 -22.20
CA LYS A 62 -8.51 6.94 -22.01
C LYS A 62 -8.36 7.59 -20.63
N TYR A 63 -7.27 7.27 -19.96
CA TYR A 63 -6.89 7.87 -18.68
C TYR A 63 -5.59 8.66 -18.81
N ASP A 64 -5.51 9.77 -18.10
CA ASP A 64 -4.29 10.60 -18.01
C ASP A 64 -3.30 9.95 -17.05
N VAL A 65 -3.82 9.37 -15.95
CA VAL A 65 -3.05 8.77 -14.86
C VAL A 65 -3.67 7.44 -14.44
N ILE A 66 -2.82 6.46 -14.16
CA ILE A 66 -3.19 5.18 -13.56
C ILE A 66 -2.40 4.99 -12.26
N PHE A 67 -3.09 4.95 -11.13
CA PHE A 67 -2.51 4.47 -9.86
C PHE A 67 -2.70 2.97 -9.77
N HIS A 68 -1.59 2.23 -9.87
CA HIS A 68 -1.62 0.77 -9.79
C HIS A 68 -1.32 0.32 -8.37
N LEU A 69 -2.41 0.19 -7.57
CA LEU A 69 -2.36 -0.21 -6.17
C LEU A 69 -2.85 -1.66 -5.94
N ALA A 70 -3.53 -2.26 -6.93
CA ALA A 70 -3.98 -3.65 -6.85
C ALA A 70 -2.80 -4.60 -6.66
N ALA A 71 -2.81 -5.34 -5.55
CA ALA A 71 -1.79 -6.33 -5.22
C ALA A 71 -2.24 -7.22 -4.06
N LEU A 72 -1.73 -8.45 -4.00
CA LEU A 72 -1.76 -9.26 -2.79
C LEU A 72 -0.56 -8.86 -1.91
N ALA A 73 -0.80 -8.07 -0.87
CA ALA A 73 0.21 -7.26 -0.18
C ALA A 73 0.57 -7.78 1.22
N ARG A 74 0.86 -9.08 1.36
CA ARG A 74 1.33 -9.67 2.62
C ARG A 74 2.33 -10.79 2.40
N ILE A 75 3.31 -10.89 3.31
CA ILE A 75 4.38 -11.89 3.25
C ILE A 75 3.83 -13.28 3.57
N ALA A 76 3.16 -13.46 4.72
CA ALA A 76 2.72 -14.77 5.17
C ALA A 76 1.78 -15.48 4.17
N PRO A 77 0.68 -14.86 3.67
CA PRO A 77 -0.17 -15.48 2.65
C PRO A 77 0.55 -15.80 1.35
N SER A 78 1.63 -15.08 1.01
CA SER A 78 2.36 -15.34 -0.23
C SER A 78 3.10 -16.68 -0.23
N PHE A 79 3.47 -17.21 0.93
CA PHE A 79 4.04 -18.56 1.05
C PHE A 79 2.99 -19.66 0.81
N GLU A 80 1.75 -19.40 1.21
CA GLU A 80 0.64 -20.34 1.04
C GLU A 80 0.07 -20.30 -0.38
N LYS A 81 0.08 -19.11 -1.01
CA LYS A 81 -0.54 -18.84 -2.31
C LYS A 81 0.45 -18.17 -3.28
N PRO A 82 1.63 -18.79 -3.56
CA PRO A 82 2.67 -18.12 -4.35
C PRO A 82 2.21 -17.82 -5.79
N SER A 83 1.54 -18.77 -6.48
CA SER A 83 1.07 -18.54 -7.85
C SER A 83 0.10 -17.38 -7.93
N GLN A 84 -0.88 -17.29 -7.03
CA GLN A 84 -1.83 -16.18 -6.99
C GLN A 84 -1.13 -14.84 -6.73
N THR A 85 -0.09 -14.86 -5.86
CA THR A 85 0.72 -13.67 -5.59
C THR A 85 1.46 -13.19 -6.84
N PHE A 86 2.07 -14.10 -7.60
CA PHE A 86 2.73 -13.74 -8.86
C PHE A 86 1.75 -13.29 -9.93
N ASP A 87 0.63 -13.98 -10.08
CA ASP A 87 -0.42 -13.62 -11.03
C ASP A 87 -0.93 -12.19 -10.78
N ALA A 88 -1.30 -11.87 -9.55
CA ALA A 88 -1.79 -10.54 -9.19
C ALA A 88 -0.70 -9.47 -9.32
N ASN A 89 0.48 -9.70 -8.70
CA ASN A 89 1.48 -8.66 -8.51
C ASN A 89 2.42 -8.49 -9.71
N VAL A 90 2.64 -9.53 -10.53
CA VAL A 90 3.57 -9.48 -11.67
C VAL A 90 2.80 -9.45 -12.97
N VAL A 91 1.95 -10.45 -13.23
CA VAL A 91 1.18 -10.50 -14.47
C VAL A 91 0.21 -9.32 -14.53
N GLY A 92 -0.55 -9.05 -13.44
CA GLY A 92 -1.42 -7.89 -13.34
C GLY A 92 -0.69 -6.57 -13.59
N THR A 93 0.49 -6.39 -12.98
CA THR A 93 1.32 -5.19 -13.22
C THR A 93 1.74 -5.07 -14.68
N GLN A 94 2.23 -6.15 -15.31
CA GLN A 94 2.61 -6.12 -16.72
C GLN A 94 1.42 -5.74 -17.62
N ARG A 95 0.21 -6.25 -17.32
CA ARG A 95 -1.00 -5.92 -18.07
C ARG A 95 -1.39 -4.45 -17.94
N ILE A 96 -1.32 -3.91 -16.74
CA ILE A 96 -1.61 -2.48 -16.51
C ILE A 96 -0.57 -1.57 -17.19
N LEU A 97 0.71 -1.93 -17.15
CA LEU A 97 1.75 -1.18 -17.87
C LEU A 97 1.52 -1.19 -19.39
N GLU A 98 1.15 -2.33 -19.97
CA GLU A 98 0.82 -2.42 -21.39
C GLU A 98 -0.44 -1.62 -21.75
N TYR A 99 -1.48 -1.71 -20.92
CA TYR A 99 -2.70 -0.91 -21.08
C TYR A 99 -2.39 0.59 -21.02
N ALA A 100 -1.61 1.04 -20.04
CA ALA A 100 -1.19 2.45 -19.94
C ALA A 100 -0.39 2.92 -21.16
N ARG A 101 0.51 2.06 -21.67
CA ARG A 101 1.33 2.35 -22.85
C ARG A 101 0.47 2.64 -24.08
N THR A 102 -0.63 1.90 -24.30
CA THR A 102 -1.51 2.10 -25.47
C THR A 102 -2.17 3.48 -25.50
N MET A 103 -2.33 4.15 -24.36
CA MET A 103 -2.96 5.46 -24.24
C MET A 103 -1.99 6.58 -23.80
N ASN A 104 -0.72 6.25 -23.62
CA ASN A 104 0.33 7.14 -23.09
C ASN A 104 -0.02 7.73 -21.71
N ALA A 105 -0.63 6.93 -20.84
CA ALA A 105 -0.97 7.34 -19.49
C ALA A 105 0.24 7.31 -18.57
N LYS A 106 0.31 8.26 -17.60
CA LYS A 106 1.27 8.21 -16.50
C LYS A 106 0.87 7.08 -15.54
N VAL A 107 1.82 6.24 -15.13
CA VAL A 107 1.58 5.16 -14.15
C VAL A 107 2.32 5.46 -12.86
N VAL A 108 1.63 5.38 -11.72
CA VAL A 108 2.23 5.34 -10.39
C VAL A 108 2.02 3.94 -9.81
N TYR A 109 3.11 3.19 -9.72
CA TYR A 109 3.11 1.82 -9.20
C TYR A 109 3.38 1.81 -7.69
N ALA A 110 2.57 1.07 -6.94
CA ALA A 110 2.80 0.84 -5.51
C ALA A 110 3.96 -0.15 -5.31
N GLY A 111 5.15 0.37 -5.08
CA GLY A 111 6.33 -0.37 -4.65
C GLY A 111 6.28 -0.75 -3.17
N SER A 112 7.36 -1.34 -2.66
CA SER A 112 7.42 -1.83 -1.28
C SER A 112 8.79 -1.63 -0.66
N SER A 113 8.81 -1.30 0.64
CA SER A 113 10.04 -1.27 1.46
C SER A 113 10.76 -2.63 1.53
N SER A 114 10.08 -3.74 1.16
CA SER A 114 10.72 -5.06 1.01
C SER A 114 11.88 -5.05 0.00
N ARG A 115 11.95 -4.03 -0.86
CA ARG A 115 13.06 -3.78 -1.79
C ARG A 115 14.43 -3.73 -1.12
N TRP A 116 14.47 -3.31 0.15
CA TRP A 116 15.70 -3.16 0.93
C TRP A 116 16.13 -4.44 1.66
N HIS A 117 15.41 -5.51 1.45
CA HIS A 117 15.73 -6.85 1.93
C HIS A 117 16.01 -7.78 0.75
N ASP A 118 16.43 -9.01 1.04
CA ASP A 118 16.63 -10.01 -0.01
C ASP A 118 15.31 -10.24 -0.78
N PRO A 119 15.27 -9.95 -2.09
CA PRO A 119 14.07 -10.20 -2.89
C PRO A 119 13.60 -11.67 -2.86
N ALA A 120 14.53 -12.62 -2.66
CA ALA A 120 14.23 -14.04 -2.57
C ALA A 120 13.69 -14.47 -1.20
N SER A 121 13.54 -13.54 -0.24
CA SER A 121 13.07 -13.86 1.12
C SER A 121 11.60 -14.30 1.18
N SER A 122 10.78 -13.96 0.21
CA SER A 122 9.39 -14.40 0.11
C SER A 122 8.82 -14.19 -1.30
N PRO A 123 7.78 -14.96 -1.70
CA PRO A 123 7.09 -14.72 -2.98
C PRO A 123 6.56 -13.28 -3.10
N TYR A 124 6.07 -12.69 -2.00
CA TYR A 124 5.66 -11.29 -1.98
C TYR A 124 6.83 -10.34 -2.31
N ALA A 125 7.98 -10.48 -1.62
CA ALA A 125 9.14 -9.61 -1.87
C ALA A 125 9.64 -9.73 -3.31
N THR A 126 9.75 -10.96 -3.83
CA THR A 126 10.10 -11.23 -5.22
C THR A 126 9.11 -10.55 -6.18
N SER A 127 7.80 -10.73 -5.97
CA SER A 127 6.78 -10.19 -6.86
C SER A 127 6.79 -8.66 -6.90
N LYS A 128 7.00 -7.99 -5.76
CA LYS A 128 7.09 -6.51 -5.69
C LYS A 128 8.37 -6.02 -6.36
N TYR A 129 9.50 -6.71 -6.15
CA TYR A 129 10.74 -6.42 -6.86
C TYR A 129 10.57 -6.54 -8.38
N MET A 130 9.96 -7.62 -8.87
CA MET A 130 9.69 -7.82 -10.30
C MET A 130 8.78 -6.72 -10.86
N GLY A 131 7.75 -6.29 -10.13
CA GLY A 131 6.89 -5.17 -10.53
C GLY A 131 7.66 -3.86 -10.71
N GLU A 132 8.60 -3.54 -9.81
CA GLU A 132 9.49 -2.37 -9.97
C GLU A 132 10.39 -2.52 -11.21
N GLN A 133 10.95 -3.73 -11.47
CA GLN A 133 11.76 -3.96 -12.66
C GLN A 133 10.94 -3.82 -13.96
N LEU A 134 9.69 -4.26 -13.97
CA LEU A 134 8.78 -4.04 -15.09
C LEU A 134 8.57 -2.53 -15.34
N CYS A 135 8.28 -1.74 -14.32
CA CYS A 135 8.14 -0.28 -14.46
C CYS A 135 9.39 0.36 -15.07
N LYS A 136 10.58 0.00 -14.58
CA LYS A 136 11.87 0.49 -15.09
C LYS A 136 12.10 0.05 -16.55
N MET A 137 11.79 -1.18 -16.88
CA MET A 137 11.92 -1.73 -18.24
C MET A 137 10.97 -0.99 -19.20
N TYR A 138 9.69 -0.78 -18.84
CA TYR A 138 8.74 -0.05 -19.68
C TYR A 138 9.18 1.40 -19.90
N ARG A 139 9.73 2.06 -18.89
CA ARG A 139 10.32 3.40 -19.01
C ARG A 139 11.47 3.40 -20.00
N LYS A 140 12.44 2.50 -19.82
CA LYS A 140 13.68 2.46 -20.63
C LYS A 140 13.43 2.02 -22.06
N SER A 141 12.59 1.00 -22.27
CA SER A 141 12.43 0.37 -23.58
C SER A 141 11.33 1.00 -24.43
N PHE A 142 10.31 1.60 -23.79
CA PHE A 142 9.13 2.12 -24.50
C PHE A 142 8.88 3.62 -24.23
N GLY A 143 9.71 4.27 -23.43
CA GLY A 143 9.49 5.68 -23.06
C GLY A 143 8.24 5.90 -22.19
N SER A 144 7.69 4.85 -21.59
CA SER A 144 6.47 4.96 -20.77
C SER A 144 6.71 5.82 -19.54
N ASN A 145 5.77 6.72 -19.23
CA ASN A 145 5.85 7.58 -18.05
C ASN A 145 5.44 6.80 -16.80
N THR A 146 6.40 6.09 -16.18
CA THR A 146 6.19 5.27 -15.01
C THR A 146 6.93 5.79 -13.78
N HIS A 147 6.25 5.89 -12.65
CA HIS A 147 6.82 6.24 -11.35
C HIS A 147 6.58 5.09 -10.38
N ILE A 148 7.51 4.90 -9.46
CA ILE A 148 7.41 3.91 -8.39
C ILE A 148 7.31 4.66 -7.07
N ALA A 149 6.28 4.37 -6.28
CA ALA A 149 6.10 4.88 -4.93
C ALA A 149 6.28 3.72 -3.94
N ARG A 150 7.39 3.68 -3.19
CA ARG A 150 7.65 2.64 -2.18
C ARG A 150 6.97 3.00 -0.88
N PHE A 151 6.01 2.17 -0.48
CA PHE A 151 5.34 2.30 0.80
C PHE A 151 6.10 1.53 1.88
N TYR A 152 6.01 2.08 3.08
CA TYR A 152 6.42 1.42 4.32
C TYR A 152 5.20 0.83 5.03
N ASN A 153 5.11 0.85 6.36
CA ASN A 153 3.94 0.26 7.02
C ASN A 153 2.83 1.31 7.12
N VAL A 154 1.91 1.26 6.15
CA VAL A 154 0.79 2.20 6.11
C VAL A 154 -0.26 1.83 7.15
N TYR A 155 -0.80 2.85 7.86
CA TYR A 155 -1.90 2.74 8.81
C TYR A 155 -2.90 3.87 8.61
N GLY A 156 -4.11 3.72 9.14
CA GLY A 156 -5.13 4.76 9.05
C GLY A 156 -6.53 4.24 8.75
N PRO A 157 -7.49 5.13 8.44
CA PRO A 157 -8.87 4.77 8.10
C PRO A 157 -8.94 3.74 6.96
N ASN A 158 -9.91 2.82 7.05
CA ASN A 158 -10.13 1.71 6.10
C ASN A 158 -9.02 0.65 6.08
N GLU A 159 -8.09 0.66 7.06
CA GLU A 159 -7.12 -0.44 7.14
C GLU A 159 -7.81 -1.78 7.41
N ILE A 160 -7.21 -2.86 6.88
CA ILE A 160 -7.78 -4.20 7.00
C ILE A 160 -7.61 -4.68 8.44
N VAL A 161 -8.71 -4.90 9.15
CA VAL A 161 -8.73 -5.27 10.58
C VAL A 161 -8.82 -6.78 10.82
N GLY A 162 -9.21 -7.58 9.82
CA GLY A 162 -9.39 -9.03 9.96
C GLY A 162 -8.90 -9.81 8.74
N GLY A 163 -8.74 -11.13 8.93
CA GLY A 163 -8.25 -12.03 7.89
C GLY A 163 -6.74 -12.01 7.68
N GLU A 164 -6.27 -12.75 6.68
CA GLU A 164 -4.85 -12.98 6.42
C GLU A 164 -4.10 -11.73 5.90
N TYR A 165 -4.84 -10.73 5.43
CA TYR A 165 -4.28 -9.47 4.92
C TYR A 165 -4.34 -8.31 5.93
N ALA A 166 -4.77 -8.55 7.16
CA ALA A 166 -4.90 -7.51 8.19
C ALA A 166 -3.54 -6.86 8.57
N THR A 167 -3.58 -5.57 8.90
CA THR A 167 -2.44 -4.82 9.43
C THR A 167 -2.22 -5.16 10.90
N VAL A 168 -1.04 -4.89 11.44
CA VAL A 168 -0.78 -5.10 12.87
C VAL A 168 -1.71 -4.26 13.75
N ILE A 169 -1.93 -3.00 13.38
CA ILE A 169 -2.84 -2.10 14.10
C ILE A 169 -4.28 -2.59 13.97
N GLY A 170 -4.71 -2.99 12.76
CA GLY A 170 -6.03 -3.55 12.52
C GLY A 170 -6.30 -4.83 13.30
N ILE A 171 -5.32 -5.77 13.35
CA ILE A 171 -5.42 -6.99 14.17
C ILE A 171 -5.62 -6.62 15.64
N TRP A 172 -4.82 -5.69 16.16
CA TRP A 172 -4.89 -5.30 17.57
C TRP A 172 -6.18 -4.55 17.91
N ARG A 173 -6.68 -3.69 17.00
CA ARG A 173 -8.02 -3.08 17.14
C ARG A 173 -9.09 -4.16 17.32
N GLN A 174 -9.07 -5.19 16.46
CA GLN A 174 -10.05 -6.27 16.54
C GLN A 174 -9.89 -7.12 17.81
N GLN A 175 -8.67 -7.36 18.26
CA GLN A 175 -8.41 -8.08 19.49
C GLN A 175 -8.93 -7.31 20.70
N VAL A 176 -8.63 -6.01 20.79
CA VAL A 176 -9.16 -5.15 21.88
C VAL A 176 -10.68 -5.08 21.85
N LYS A 177 -11.29 -4.90 20.67
CA LYS A 177 -12.75 -4.90 20.49
C LYS A 177 -13.42 -6.19 21.00
N ASN A 178 -12.72 -7.31 20.92
CA ASN A 178 -13.20 -8.62 21.33
C ASN A 178 -12.70 -9.05 22.73
N ASP A 179 -12.18 -8.12 23.55
CA ASP A 179 -11.59 -8.38 24.87
C ASP A 179 -10.51 -9.49 24.85
N GLN A 180 -9.77 -9.60 23.74
CA GLN A 180 -8.69 -10.55 23.57
C GLN A 180 -7.33 -9.92 23.87
N PRO A 181 -6.35 -10.68 24.39
CA PRO A 181 -4.98 -10.21 24.52
C PRO A 181 -4.39 -9.79 23.17
N ILE A 182 -3.62 -8.71 23.16
CA ILE A 182 -2.87 -8.26 21.98
C ILE A 182 -1.78 -9.27 21.66
N SER A 183 -1.74 -9.76 20.42
CA SER A 183 -0.74 -10.71 19.97
C SER A 183 0.51 -10.00 19.45
N ILE A 184 1.66 -10.33 20.04
CA ILE A 184 2.99 -9.87 19.62
C ILE A 184 3.73 -11.06 19.00
N VAL A 185 4.10 -10.97 17.72
CA VAL A 185 4.88 -12.02 17.04
C VAL A 185 6.36 -11.85 17.40
N GLY A 186 7.02 -12.92 17.85
CA GLY A 186 8.41 -12.90 18.25
C GLY A 186 8.65 -12.15 19.57
N ASP A 187 9.79 -11.48 19.68
CA ASP A 187 10.20 -10.70 20.86
C ASP A 187 9.61 -9.28 20.91
N GLY A 188 8.94 -8.84 19.84
CA GLY A 188 8.38 -7.50 19.71
C GLY A 188 9.41 -6.39 19.45
N GLU A 189 10.70 -6.71 19.32
CA GLU A 189 11.76 -5.73 19.06
C GLU A 189 11.97 -5.43 17.56
N GLN A 190 11.24 -6.11 16.67
CA GLN A 190 11.23 -5.76 15.25
C GLN A 190 10.65 -4.35 15.06
N ARG A 191 11.36 -3.52 14.28
CA ARG A 191 11.03 -2.11 14.09
C ARG A 191 10.46 -1.84 12.71
N ARG A 192 9.48 -0.94 12.64
CA ARG A 192 8.80 -0.58 11.39
C ARG A 192 8.66 0.94 11.29
N ASP A 193 8.92 1.48 10.10
CA ASP A 193 8.56 2.83 9.71
C ASP A 193 7.05 2.84 9.41
N PHE A 194 6.28 3.58 10.19
CA PHE A 194 4.84 3.70 10.06
C PHE A 194 4.46 5.03 9.44
N THR A 195 3.66 4.99 8.37
CA THR A 195 3.23 6.20 7.65
C THR A 195 1.72 6.24 7.57
N HIS A 196 1.12 7.37 7.95
CA HIS A 196 -0.33 7.53 7.87
C HIS A 196 -0.81 7.54 6.42
N VAL A 197 -1.98 6.97 6.16
CA VAL A 197 -2.52 6.85 4.80
C VAL A 197 -2.73 8.20 4.12
N ASP A 198 -3.06 9.26 4.86
CA ASP A 198 -3.21 10.60 4.29
C ASP A 198 -1.87 11.16 3.77
N ASP A 199 -0.77 10.88 4.47
CA ASP A 199 0.57 11.26 3.99
C ASP A 199 0.98 10.45 2.75
N ILE A 200 0.60 9.16 2.68
CA ILE A 200 0.78 8.36 1.47
C ILE A 200 -0.01 8.93 0.30
N VAL A 201 -1.28 9.28 0.52
CA VAL A 201 -2.15 9.90 -0.49
C VAL A 201 -1.57 11.23 -0.98
N ASP A 202 -1.11 12.10 -0.05
CA ASP A 202 -0.46 13.36 -0.43
C ASP A 202 0.79 13.10 -1.29
N GLY A 203 1.63 12.15 -0.90
CA GLY A 203 2.80 11.76 -1.69
C GLY A 203 2.45 11.27 -3.10
N LEU A 204 1.40 10.45 -3.23
CA LEU A 204 0.91 9.97 -4.53
C LEU A 204 0.41 11.11 -5.43
N ILE A 205 -0.31 12.07 -4.87
CA ILE A 205 -0.77 13.27 -5.61
C ILE A 205 0.43 14.11 -6.07
N ARG A 206 1.44 14.31 -5.21
CA ARG A 206 2.66 15.05 -5.57
C ARG A 206 3.46 14.37 -6.68
N ILE A 207 3.51 13.04 -6.72
CA ILE A 207 4.15 12.28 -7.80
C ILE A 207 3.49 12.54 -9.15
N ILE A 208 2.18 12.72 -9.22
CA ILE A 208 1.52 12.97 -10.51
C ILE A 208 1.62 14.41 -10.97
N THR A 209 1.85 15.35 -10.06
CA THR A 209 1.97 16.77 -10.35
C THR A 209 3.41 17.24 -10.60
N THR A 210 4.41 16.43 -10.20
CA THR A 210 5.82 16.76 -10.44
C THR A 210 6.22 16.57 -11.89
N GLU A 211 7.13 17.42 -12.37
CA GLU A 211 7.84 17.26 -13.65
C GLU A 211 9.11 16.40 -13.49
N PHE A 212 9.55 16.13 -12.26
CA PHE A 212 10.74 15.34 -12.01
C PHE A 212 10.49 13.87 -12.35
N SER A 213 11.42 13.30 -13.13
CA SER A 213 11.49 11.85 -13.35
C SER A 213 12.50 11.26 -12.37
N HIS A 214 12.08 10.26 -11.59
CA HIS A 214 12.95 9.56 -10.66
C HIS A 214 13.39 8.23 -11.26
N ASP A 215 14.71 8.00 -11.35
CA ASP A 215 15.25 6.78 -11.97
C ASP A 215 14.98 5.50 -11.16
N ASP A 216 14.86 5.61 -9.85
CA ASP A 216 14.51 4.51 -8.96
C ASP A 216 13.06 4.65 -8.46
N ALA A 217 12.84 5.11 -7.26
CA ALA A 217 11.51 5.19 -6.64
C ALA A 217 11.42 6.29 -5.59
N TRP A 218 10.25 6.90 -5.45
CA TRP A 218 9.89 7.79 -4.37
C TRP A 218 9.61 6.97 -3.10
N GLU A 219 10.37 7.19 -2.04
CA GLU A 219 10.18 6.50 -0.77
C GLU A 219 9.21 7.27 0.13
N LEU A 220 8.01 6.72 0.31
CA LEU A 220 6.96 7.30 1.12
C LEU A 220 6.92 6.64 2.51
N GLY A 221 7.92 6.96 3.33
CA GLY A 221 8.05 6.59 4.73
C GLY A 221 8.33 7.82 5.59
N THR A 222 8.00 7.81 6.87
CA THR A 222 8.26 8.94 7.77
C THR A 222 9.75 9.15 8.05
N GLY A 223 10.56 8.08 7.94
CA GLY A 223 11.95 8.07 8.40
C GLY A 223 12.08 7.86 9.91
N ILE A 224 10.96 7.57 10.59
CA ILE A 224 10.89 7.24 12.00
C ILE A 224 10.33 5.83 12.14
N ASN A 225 10.97 4.98 12.94
CA ASN A 225 10.48 3.64 13.17
C ASN A 225 10.22 3.36 14.65
N TYR A 226 9.21 2.53 14.88
CA TYR A 226 8.82 2.05 16.19
C TYR A 226 9.00 0.54 16.29
N SER A 227 9.42 0.03 17.46
CA SER A 227 9.33 -1.39 17.74
C SER A 227 7.86 -1.78 17.98
N VAL A 228 7.54 -3.05 17.74
CA VAL A 228 6.20 -3.57 18.03
C VAL A 228 5.88 -3.40 19.53
N ASN A 229 6.87 -3.55 20.40
CA ASN A 229 6.71 -3.30 21.84
C ASN A 229 6.39 -1.83 22.16
N GLN A 230 6.97 -0.87 21.44
CA GLN A 230 6.62 0.56 21.61
C GLN A 230 5.17 0.83 21.19
N ILE A 231 4.72 0.25 20.07
CA ILE A 231 3.33 0.39 19.62
C ILE A 231 2.38 -0.28 20.60
N TYR A 232 2.73 -1.46 21.12
CA TYR A 232 1.97 -2.09 22.20
C TYR A 232 1.87 -1.19 23.42
N GLY A 233 2.92 -0.46 23.77
CA GLY A 233 2.90 0.54 24.84
C GLY A 233 1.79 1.58 24.65
N PHE A 234 1.59 2.09 23.42
CA PHE A 234 0.49 3.03 23.10
C PHE A 234 -0.89 2.38 23.24
N PHE A 235 -1.06 1.14 22.76
CA PHE A 235 -2.31 0.38 22.92
C PHE A 235 -2.60 0.09 24.41
N LYS A 236 -1.58 -0.28 25.19
CA LYS A 236 -1.72 -0.53 26.62
C LYS A 236 -2.12 0.75 27.38
N GLU A 237 -1.50 1.89 27.04
CA GLU A 237 -1.86 3.20 27.60
C GLU A 237 -3.32 3.56 27.31
N ARG A 238 -3.79 3.32 26.07
CA ARG A 238 -5.15 3.69 25.63
C ARG A 238 -6.23 2.75 26.13
N PHE A 239 -6.00 1.43 26.11
CA PHE A 239 -7.03 0.41 26.29
C PHE A 239 -6.78 -0.51 27.49
N GLY A 240 -5.61 -0.48 28.11
CA GLY A 240 -5.26 -1.37 29.23
C GLY A 240 -5.10 -2.85 28.89
N SER A 241 -5.14 -3.21 27.60
CA SER A 241 -5.18 -4.60 27.15
C SER A 241 -3.87 -5.34 27.45
N PRO A 242 -3.94 -6.58 27.95
CA PRO A 242 -2.75 -7.44 28.12
C PRO A 242 -2.21 -7.89 26.76
N CYS A 243 -1.00 -8.45 26.74
CA CYS A 243 -0.44 -9.06 25.53
C CYS A 243 -0.04 -10.51 25.73
N VAL A 244 0.12 -11.21 24.60
CA VAL A 244 0.65 -12.55 24.51
C VAL A 244 1.68 -12.61 23.38
N HIS A 245 2.82 -13.26 23.64
CA HIS A 245 3.83 -13.47 22.61
C HIS A 245 3.55 -14.75 21.82
N LEU A 246 3.58 -14.63 20.48
CA LEU A 246 3.45 -15.74 19.56
C LEU A 246 4.83 -16.11 18.96
N PRO A 247 5.03 -17.33 18.50
CA PRO A 247 6.24 -17.71 17.79
C PRO A 247 6.56 -16.76 16.63
N ASP A 248 7.85 -16.56 16.34
CA ASP A 248 8.27 -15.75 15.19
C ASP A 248 7.87 -16.40 13.86
N ARG A 249 7.79 -15.59 12.80
CA ARG A 249 7.34 -16.02 11.48
C ARG A 249 8.43 -15.87 10.43
N ASN A 250 8.45 -16.79 9.47
CA ASN A 250 9.32 -16.66 8.30
C ASN A 250 9.08 -15.37 7.55
N GLY A 251 10.15 -14.73 7.08
CA GLY A 251 10.08 -13.48 6.34
C GLY A 251 9.84 -12.23 7.20
N ASN A 252 9.86 -12.37 8.53
CA ASN A 252 9.72 -11.22 9.44
C ASN A 252 11.02 -10.40 9.48
N TYR A 253 11.05 -9.25 8.79
CA TYR A 253 12.21 -8.37 8.77
C TYR A 253 12.47 -7.75 10.14
N ARG A 254 13.74 -7.65 10.54
CA ARG A 254 14.11 -7.03 11.84
C ARG A 254 13.84 -5.53 11.86
N THR A 255 14.11 -4.81 10.77
CA THR A 255 13.95 -3.35 10.70
C THR A 255 13.52 -2.92 9.31
N THR A 256 12.55 -2.01 9.23
CA THR A 256 12.26 -1.20 8.05
C THR A 256 12.35 0.28 8.40
N LEU A 257 12.99 1.05 7.51
CA LEU A 257 13.15 2.49 7.64
C LEU A 257 13.38 3.08 6.25
N ARG A 258 12.78 4.24 5.95
CA ARG A 258 13.07 5.00 4.73
C ARG A 258 14.57 5.19 4.56
N LYS A 259 15.06 5.01 3.35
CA LYS A 259 16.50 5.04 3.02
C LYS A 259 16.93 6.31 2.29
N HIS A 260 16.01 6.92 1.53
CA HIS A 260 16.28 8.10 0.71
C HIS A 260 15.24 9.19 0.98
N ASP A 261 15.67 10.43 0.92
CA ASP A 261 14.86 11.61 1.22
C ASP A 261 14.35 12.33 -0.04
N ASP A 262 14.53 11.72 -1.22
CA ASP A 262 14.18 12.32 -2.51
C ASP A 262 12.71 12.81 -2.57
N ALA A 263 11.78 12.11 -1.91
CA ALA A 263 10.39 12.56 -1.83
C ALA A 263 10.24 13.85 -1.00
N LEU A 264 11.05 14.04 0.04
CA LEU A 264 11.07 15.28 0.83
C LEU A 264 11.63 16.43 0.01
N ASP A 265 12.76 16.16 -0.67
CA ASP A 265 13.56 17.18 -1.35
C ASP A 265 12.92 17.67 -2.65
N TYR A 266 12.40 16.74 -3.47
CA TYR A 266 11.92 17.07 -4.82
C TYR A 266 10.40 17.14 -4.95
N LEU A 267 9.63 16.55 -4.02
CA LEU A 267 8.17 16.62 -4.02
C LEU A 267 7.61 17.60 -2.99
N ASP A 268 8.46 18.25 -2.17
CA ASP A 268 8.03 19.03 -0.98
C ASP A 268 7.06 18.22 -0.10
N TRP A 269 7.24 16.90 -0.06
CA TRP A 269 6.41 16.00 0.73
C TRP A 269 6.85 16.00 2.20
N LYS A 270 5.91 16.19 3.13
CA LYS A 270 6.21 16.36 4.56
C LYS A 270 5.33 15.42 5.39
N PRO A 271 5.70 14.14 5.52
CA PRO A 271 4.96 13.20 6.34
C PRO A 271 5.06 13.55 7.82
N ARG A 272 4.01 13.24 8.59
CA ARG A 272 3.98 13.52 10.01
C ARG A 272 4.13 12.24 10.83
N ASP A 273 4.87 12.32 11.92
CA ASP A 273 4.87 11.26 12.94
C ASP A 273 3.65 11.43 13.85
N GLN A 274 2.56 10.76 13.50
CA GLN A 274 1.28 10.86 14.23
C GLN A 274 0.75 9.50 14.70
N LEU A 275 1.62 8.46 14.73
CA LEU A 275 1.20 7.10 15.07
C LEU A 275 0.60 7.00 16.48
N ARG A 276 1.23 7.62 17.47
CA ARG A 276 0.72 7.63 18.84
C ARG A 276 -0.62 8.36 18.93
N GLU A 277 -0.74 9.54 18.29
CA GLU A 277 -1.98 10.32 18.28
C GLU A 277 -3.12 9.54 17.64
N TYR A 278 -2.87 8.86 16.50
CA TYR A 278 -3.83 8.00 15.85
C TYR A 278 -4.33 6.88 16.78
N ILE A 279 -3.41 6.17 17.46
CA ILE A 279 -3.79 5.09 18.39
C ILE A 279 -4.59 5.63 19.58
N MET A 280 -4.19 6.78 20.14
CA MET A 280 -4.91 7.43 21.25
C MET A 280 -6.32 7.90 20.85
N GLY A 281 -6.51 8.25 19.58
CA GLY A 281 -7.81 8.67 19.00
C GLY A 281 -8.70 7.53 18.50
N LEU A 282 -8.25 6.26 18.54
CA LEU A 282 -9.03 5.13 18.03
C LEU A 282 -10.38 4.98 18.78
N ASP A 283 -11.45 4.90 18.00
CA ASP A 283 -12.75 4.39 18.44
C ASP A 283 -12.88 2.91 18.04
N LEU A 284 -13.24 2.05 18.99
CA LEU A 284 -13.45 0.62 18.76
C LEU A 284 -14.87 0.30 18.26
N GLN A 285 -15.77 1.29 18.21
CA GLN A 285 -17.13 1.11 17.71
C GLN A 285 -17.21 1.24 16.18
N GLU A 286 -16.23 1.89 15.59
CA GLU A 286 -16.01 1.94 14.15
C GLU A 286 -15.24 0.68 13.67
#